data_1cc73a8454dfe7416179a531a77e8ec4
#
_entry.id   1cc73a8454dfe7416179a531a77e8ec4
#
_cell.length_a   1.000
_cell.length_b   1.000
_cell.length_c   1.000
_cell.angle_alpha   90.00
_cell.angle_beta   90.00
_cell.angle_gamma   90.00
#
_symmetry.space_group_name_H-M   'P 1'
#
loop_
_entity.id
_entity.type
_entity.pdbx_description
1 polymer ?
#
loop_
_entity_poly.entity_id
_entity_poly.type
_entity_poly.pdbx_seq_one_letter_code
_entity_poly.pdbx_strand_id
1 'polypeptide(L)'
;RDRINRACDVLHPDLVLFTGDNILGNHINDAVIGTRQVASGHDATRSRVERAISHIILPLEARKIPFAVLYGNHDDMNCIEKSEQSEIYGNYSSCVGSGADVCAGCGTYDIPIMSSDGTRRAFTVWMLDSAGKGSDGNWYTTISRNKIDWMLRKNEKIKKAFGILPSLVFQHVPIPETVQLIRECEKNNECTEHDGRFYELDPQKAHGTLGEYPDVCSENVGEFEALKEMGGVLAAVAGHDHLNCFEGKVDDIDI
;
A
#
# COMPACT_ATOMS: atom_id res chain seq x y z
N ARG A 1 -6.78 -11.78 14.04
CA ARG A 1 -5.83 -11.76 15.16
C ARG A 1 -4.95 -13.01 15.18
N ASP A 2 -5.51 -14.21 15.14
CA ASP A 2 -4.75 -15.47 15.23
C ASP A 2 -3.78 -15.69 14.07
N ARG A 3 -4.17 -15.30 12.85
CA ARG A 3 -3.28 -15.37 11.67
C ARG A 3 -2.06 -14.46 11.83
N ILE A 4 -2.26 -13.24 12.33
CA ILE A 4 -1.15 -12.29 12.57
C ILE A 4 -0.24 -12.82 13.68
N ASN A 5 -0.80 -13.33 14.79
CA ASN A 5 -0.01 -13.97 15.83
C ASN A 5 0.88 -15.07 15.26
N ARG A 6 0.27 -15.99 14.47
CA ARG A 6 1.02 -17.09 13.86
C ARG A 6 2.09 -16.60 12.87
N ALA A 7 1.78 -15.60 12.08
CA ALA A 7 2.76 -15.02 11.16
C ALA A 7 3.95 -14.43 11.93
N CYS A 8 3.70 -13.66 12.98
CA CYS A 8 4.76 -13.11 13.83
C CYS A 8 5.61 -14.20 14.49
N ASP A 9 4.97 -15.28 14.96
CA ASP A 9 5.66 -16.39 15.63
C ASP A 9 6.49 -17.24 14.67
N VAL A 10 6.17 -17.27 13.38
CA VAL A 10 6.90 -18.03 12.35
C VAL A 10 7.97 -17.17 11.69
N LEU A 11 7.64 -15.92 11.33
CA LEU A 11 8.50 -15.06 10.53
C LEU A 11 9.45 -14.20 11.37
N HIS A 12 9.13 -13.94 12.64
CA HIS A 12 9.90 -13.07 13.53
C HIS A 12 10.27 -11.72 12.85
N PRO A 13 9.31 -10.96 12.31
CA PRO A 13 9.62 -9.78 11.52
C PRO A 13 10.20 -8.66 12.41
N ASP A 14 11.17 -7.92 11.87
CA ASP A 14 11.72 -6.71 12.48
C ASP A 14 10.86 -5.46 12.20
N LEU A 15 10.03 -5.51 11.16
CA LEU A 15 9.11 -4.45 10.75
C LEU A 15 7.93 -5.07 9.99
N VAL A 16 6.73 -4.57 10.25
CA VAL A 16 5.52 -4.95 9.51
C VAL A 16 4.97 -3.72 8.80
N LEU A 17 4.73 -3.84 7.49
CA LEU A 17 4.12 -2.81 6.66
C LEU A 17 2.73 -3.26 6.24
N PHE A 18 1.73 -2.43 6.52
CA PHE A 18 0.36 -2.65 6.06
C PHE A 18 0.13 -1.86 4.78
N THR A 19 -0.23 -2.54 3.70
CA THR A 19 -0.38 -1.97 2.35
C THR A 19 -1.81 -1.53 2.03
N GLY A 20 -2.60 -1.21 3.04
CA GLY A 20 -3.98 -0.75 2.86
C GLY A 20 -5.02 -1.85 3.01
N ASP A 21 -6.29 -1.44 2.94
CA ASP A 21 -7.45 -2.28 3.21
C ASP A 21 -7.35 -2.98 4.57
N ASN A 22 -6.87 -2.22 5.54
CA ASN A 22 -6.63 -2.70 6.90
C ASN A 22 -7.93 -3.02 7.62
N ILE A 23 -9.01 -2.34 7.24
CA ILE A 23 -10.36 -2.52 7.74
C ILE A 23 -11.37 -2.54 6.59
N LEU A 24 -12.45 -3.28 6.76
CA LEU A 24 -13.58 -3.28 5.83
C LEU A 24 -14.60 -2.21 6.27
N GLY A 25 -14.39 -0.97 5.82
CA GLY A 25 -15.04 0.22 6.34
C GLY A 25 -16.57 0.19 6.32
N ASN A 26 -17.18 -0.33 5.26
CA ASN A 26 -18.63 -0.44 5.15
C ASN A 26 -19.26 -1.43 6.14
N HIS A 27 -18.56 -2.47 6.56
CA HIS A 27 -19.02 -3.39 7.61
C HIS A 27 -18.85 -2.81 9.01
N ILE A 28 -17.87 -1.94 9.19
CA ILE A 28 -17.60 -1.32 10.48
C ILE A 28 -18.68 -0.33 10.88
N ASN A 29 -19.19 0.43 9.93
CA ASN A 29 -20.14 1.49 10.18
C ASN A 29 -21.59 1.16 9.81
N ASP A 30 -21.88 -0.10 9.42
CA ASP A 30 -23.16 -0.51 8.85
C ASP A 30 -23.59 0.36 7.63
N ALA A 31 -22.62 0.89 6.89
CA ALA A 31 -22.88 1.70 5.71
C ALA A 31 -23.51 0.86 4.59
N VAL A 32 -24.27 1.51 3.77
CA VAL A 32 -24.73 0.91 2.52
C VAL A 32 -23.52 0.73 1.62
N ILE A 33 -23.30 -0.49 1.12
CA ILE A 33 -22.21 -0.81 0.21
C ILE A 33 -22.18 0.20 -0.94
N GLY A 34 -21.00 0.74 -1.22
CA GLY A 34 -20.84 1.75 -2.24
C GLY A 34 -21.22 3.18 -1.81
N THR A 35 -21.46 3.43 -0.53
CA THR A 35 -21.74 4.77 0.00
C THR A 35 -20.96 5.04 1.27
N ARG A 36 -20.78 6.33 1.60
CA ARG A 36 -20.27 6.75 2.91
C ARG A 36 -21.39 6.98 3.94
N GLN A 37 -22.57 6.46 3.68
CA GLN A 37 -23.71 6.63 4.56
C GLN A 37 -23.54 5.82 5.84
N VAL A 38 -23.55 6.48 6.98
CA VAL A 38 -23.31 5.87 8.29
C VAL A 38 -24.62 5.72 9.03
N ALA A 39 -24.96 4.48 9.41
CA ALA A 39 -26.18 4.21 10.16
C ALA A 39 -26.06 4.49 11.67
N SER A 40 -24.85 4.41 12.23
CA SER A 40 -24.60 4.44 13.68
C SER A 40 -24.04 5.77 14.22
N GLY A 41 -23.73 6.73 13.34
CA GLY A 41 -23.10 8.01 13.70
C GLY A 41 -21.60 7.90 13.93
N HIS A 42 -20.94 9.07 14.00
CA HIS A 42 -19.47 9.19 14.01
C HIS A 42 -18.83 8.47 15.19
N ASP A 43 -19.24 8.75 16.43
CA ASP A 43 -18.58 8.21 17.62
C ASP A 43 -18.70 6.67 17.72
N ALA A 44 -19.87 6.14 17.37
CA ALA A 44 -20.07 4.70 17.34
C ALA A 44 -19.24 4.04 16.24
N THR A 45 -19.09 4.68 15.08
CA THR A 45 -18.23 4.20 14.00
C THR A 45 -16.76 4.26 14.42
N ARG A 46 -16.31 5.37 15.03
CA ARG A 46 -14.95 5.51 15.56
C ARG A 46 -14.60 4.37 16.51
N SER A 47 -15.46 4.08 17.49
CA SER A 47 -15.24 2.99 18.42
C SER A 47 -15.14 1.61 17.75
N ARG A 48 -15.85 1.39 16.66
CA ARG A 48 -15.74 0.15 15.86
C ARG A 48 -14.43 0.09 15.07
N VAL A 49 -14.01 1.20 14.48
CA VAL A 49 -12.71 1.34 13.79
C VAL A 49 -11.57 1.07 14.77
N GLU A 50 -11.56 1.71 15.94
CA GLU A 50 -10.58 1.48 16.99
C GLU A 50 -10.49 0.00 17.39
N ARG A 51 -11.65 -0.65 17.56
CA ARG A 51 -11.69 -2.08 17.87
C ARG A 51 -11.15 -2.95 16.75
N ALA A 52 -11.48 -2.64 15.49
CA ALA A 52 -10.98 -3.38 14.33
C ALA A 52 -9.46 -3.24 14.20
N ILE A 53 -8.95 -2.02 14.29
CA ILE A 53 -7.51 -1.73 14.31
C ILE A 53 -6.82 -2.47 15.44
N SER A 54 -7.41 -2.48 16.64
CA SER A 54 -6.82 -3.20 17.78
C SER A 54 -6.63 -4.70 17.52
N HIS A 55 -7.51 -5.32 16.75
CA HIS A 55 -7.40 -6.75 16.43
C HIS A 55 -6.18 -7.08 15.57
N ILE A 56 -5.75 -6.17 14.71
CA ILE A 56 -4.58 -6.36 13.84
C ILE A 56 -3.28 -5.88 14.51
N ILE A 57 -3.36 -4.84 15.36
CA ILE A 57 -2.16 -4.20 15.93
C ILE A 57 -1.71 -4.81 17.25
N LEU A 58 -2.64 -5.22 18.14
CA LEU A 58 -2.26 -5.77 19.45
C LEU A 58 -1.29 -6.97 19.40
N PRO A 59 -1.32 -7.87 18.40
CA PRO A 59 -0.30 -8.90 18.25
C PRO A 59 1.12 -8.34 18.06
N LEU A 60 1.27 -7.23 17.34
CA LEU A 60 2.55 -6.56 17.08
C LEU A 60 3.00 -5.79 18.32
N GLU A 61 2.10 -5.00 18.89
CA GLU A 61 2.35 -4.20 20.10
C GLU A 61 2.82 -5.08 21.27
N ALA A 62 2.17 -6.25 21.48
CA ALA A 62 2.55 -7.20 22.53
C ALA A 62 3.97 -7.77 22.36
N ARG A 63 4.48 -7.78 21.11
CA ARG A 63 5.82 -8.27 20.77
C ARG A 63 6.82 -7.12 20.58
N LYS A 64 6.36 -5.88 20.66
CA LYS A 64 7.13 -4.66 20.35
C LYS A 64 7.70 -4.69 18.92
N ILE A 65 6.96 -5.27 17.98
CA ILE A 65 7.32 -5.28 16.56
C ILE A 65 6.91 -3.94 15.96
N PRO A 66 7.83 -3.14 15.44
CA PRO A 66 7.52 -1.91 14.74
C PRO A 66 6.58 -2.16 13.57
N PHE A 67 5.64 -1.24 13.34
CA PHE A 67 4.77 -1.31 12.18
C PHE A 67 4.50 0.06 11.59
N ALA A 68 4.19 0.07 10.29
CA ALA A 68 3.77 1.25 9.57
C ALA A 68 2.54 0.93 8.70
N VAL A 69 1.72 1.94 8.43
CA VAL A 69 0.47 1.75 7.70
C VAL A 69 0.32 2.74 6.56
N LEU A 70 -0.25 2.28 5.47
CA LEU A 70 -0.94 3.10 4.48
C LEU A 70 -2.39 2.62 4.34
N TYR A 71 -3.17 3.32 3.53
CA TYR A 71 -4.61 3.11 3.44
C TYR A 71 -4.99 2.57 2.07
N GLY A 72 -6.00 1.70 2.06
CA GLY A 72 -6.67 1.22 0.87
C GLY A 72 -8.00 1.92 0.64
N ASN A 73 -8.69 1.56 -0.43
CA ASN A 73 -9.98 2.12 -0.77
C ASN A 73 -11.09 1.68 0.22
N HIS A 74 -10.97 0.49 0.85
CA HIS A 74 -11.91 0.05 1.86
C HIS A 74 -11.74 0.78 3.20
N ASP A 75 -10.56 1.23 3.56
CA ASP A 75 -10.34 2.06 4.75
C ASP A 75 -11.15 3.36 4.66
N ASP A 76 -11.40 3.85 3.45
CA ASP A 76 -12.11 5.10 3.17
C ASP A 76 -13.65 4.95 3.06
N MET A 77 -14.18 3.72 3.22
CA MET A 77 -15.62 3.43 3.12
C MET A 77 -16.41 3.68 4.40
N ASN A 78 -15.94 4.58 5.26
CA ASN A 78 -16.63 4.97 6.49
C ASN A 78 -16.49 6.49 6.73
N CYS A 79 -17.09 6.99 7.82
CA CYS A 79 -17.05 8.42 8.14
C CYS A 79 -15.81 8.83 8.95
N ILE A 80 -14.93 7.89 9.30
CA ILE A 80 -13.70 8.19 10.03
C ILE A 80 -12.61 8.42 8.99
N GLU A 81 -12.23 9.66 8.83
CA GLU A 81 -11.23 10.07 7.84
C GLU A 81 -9.86 9.45 8.12
N LYS A 82 -9.03 9.33 7.08
CA LYS A 82 -7.66 8.77 7.20
C LYS A 82 -6.83 9.46 8.28
N SER A 83 -7.02 10.76 8.49
CA SER A 83 -6.35 11.52 9.54
C SER A 83 -6.74 11.02 10.94
N GLU A 84 -8.02 10.76 11.19
CA GLU A 84 -8.48 10.20 12.45
C GLU A 84 -8.02 8.74 12.64
N GLN A 85 -8.02 7.95 11.55
CA GLN A 85 -7.45 6.60 11.60
C GLN A 85 -5.95 6.63 11.91
N SER A 86 -5.22 7.61 11.34
CA SER A 86 -3.80 7.83 11.65
C SER A 86 -3.56 8.12 13.13
N GLU A 87 -4.43 8.92 13.76
CA GLU A 87 -4.36 9.16 15.21
C GLU A 87 -4.58 7.86 16.01
N ILE A 88 -5.53 7.03 15.58
CA ILE A 88 -5.79 5.75 16.24
C ILE A 88 -4.55 4.83 16.19
N TYR A 89 -3.92 4.70 15.01
CA TYR A 89 -2.66 3.94 14.87
C TYR A 89 -1.52 4.56 15.67
N GLY A 90 -1.42 5.90 15.70
CA GLY A 90 -0.40 6.63 16.42
C GLY A 90 -0.45 6.49 17.96
N ASN A 91 -1.57 6.00 18.50
CA ASN A 91 -1.68 5.69 19.93
C ASN A 91 -0.92 4.42 20.34
N TYR A 92 -0.45 3.61 19.39
CA TYR A 92 0.35 2.41 19.68
C TYR A 92 1.84 2.74 19.66
N SER A 93 2.55 2.29 20.69
CA SER A 93 3.98 2.62 20.88
C SER A 93 4.89 2.04 19.79
N SER A 94 4.46 0.95 19.15
CA SER A 94 5.18 0.29 18.06
C SER A 94 4.89 0.91 16.68
N CYS A 95 4.00 1.90 16.59
CA CYS A 95 3.72 2.58 15.34
C CYS A 95 4.89 3.50 14.94
N VAL A 96 5.54 3.21 13.82
CA VAL A 96 6.63 4.03 13.27
C VAL A 96 6.22 4.91 12.12
N GLY A 97 4.98 4.75 11.63
CA GLY A 97 4.40 5.58 10.58
C GLY A 97 2.93 5.27 10.33
N SER A 98 2.10 6.25 10.46
CA SER A 98 0.68 6.24 10.09
C SER A 98 0.25 7.61 9.58
N GLY A 99 1.09 8.58 9.84
CA GLY A 99 0.84 9.98 9.61
C GLY A 99 1.25 10.45 8.23
N ALA A 100 1.25 11.75 8.11
CA ALA A 100 1.48 12.45 6.88
C ALA A 100 2.65 13.42 7.05
N ASP A 101 3.46 13.48 6.03
CA ASP A 101 4.08 14.79 5.72
C ASP A 101 2.93 15.72 5.32
N VAL A 102 2.87 16.89 5.96
CA VAL A 102 1.79 17.88 5.75
C VAL A 102 1.62 18.24 4.26
N CYS A 103 2.68 18.11 3.46
CA CYS A 103 2.68 18.42 2.04
C CYS A 103 2.17 17.27 1.16
N ALA A 104 2.21 16.02 1.65
CA ALA A 104 1.92 14.83 0.85
C ALA A 104 0.58 14.17 1.17
N GLY A 105 -0.03 14.54 2.28
CA GLY A 105 -1.29 13.97 2.76
C GLY A 105 -1.10 12.68 3.56
N CYS A 106 -2.17 12.27 4.21
CA CYS A 106 -2.17 11.12 5.11
C CYS A 106 -1.81 9.83 4.37
N GLY A 107 -0.97 8.99 4.98
CA GLY A 107 -0.50 7.73 4.39
C GLY A 107 0.70 7.87 3.44
N THR A 108 1.22 9.09 3.20
CA THR A 108 2.40 9.30 2.35
C THR A 108 3.56 9.81 3.17
N TYR A 109 4.61 9.01 3.32
CA TYR A 109 5.81 9.31 4.11
C TYR A 109 6.96 8.36 3.75
N ASP A 110 8.14 8.59 4.33
CA ASP A 110 9.28 7.68 4.21
C ASP A 110 9.75 7.18 5.58
N ILE A 111 10.26 5.97 5.61
CA ILE A 111 10.87 5.36 6.79
C ILE A 111 12.36 5.17 6.51
N PRO A 112 13.24 5.85 7.26
CA PRO A 112 14.66 5.63 7.16
C PRO A 112 15.05 4.34 7.87
N ILE A 113 15.73 3.45 7.16
CA ILE A 113 16.42 2.32 7.78
C ILE A 113 17.88 2.73 7.98
N MET A 114 18.30 2.68 9.22
CA MET A 114 19.64 3.12 9.60
C MET A 114 20.67 2.02 9.38
N SER A 115 21.93 2.39 9.20
CA SER A 115 23.05 1.47 9.23
C SER A 115 23.13 0.77 10.59
N SER A 116 23.81 -0.37 10.66
CA SER A 116 23.92 -1.19 11.89
C SER A 116 24.52 -0.44 13.08
N ASP A 117 25.36 0.56 12.81
CA ASP A 117 25.93 1.45 13.84
C ASP A 117 25.01 2.65 14.19
N GLY A 118 23.84 2.78 13.55
CA GLY A 118 22.86 3.83 13.77
C GLY A 118 23.29 5.23 13.30
N THR A 119 24.42 5.36 12.60
CA THR A 119 25.03 6.70 12.34
C THR A 119 24.52 7.34 11.06
N ARG A 120 24.03 6.56 10.09
CA ARG A 120 23.57 7.08 8.80
C ARG A 120 22.38 6.31 8.27
N ARG A 121 21.60 6.95 7.43
CA ARG A 121 20.57 6.28 6.63
C ARG A 121 21.24 5.34 5.62
N ALA A 122 20.80 4.09 5.55
CA ALA A 122 21.34 3.07 4.66
C ALA A 122 20.32 2.58 3.63
N PHE A 123 19.02 2.71 3.93
CA PHE A 123 17.93 2.28 3.08
C PHE A 123 16.71 3.17 3.28
N THR A 124 15.81 3.21 2.30
CA THR A 124 14.54 3.95 2.39
C THR A 124 13.36 3.03 2.10
N VAL A 125 12.36 3.08 2.95
CA VAL A 125 11.03 2.57 2.64
C VAL A 125 10.12 3.76 2.35
N TRP A 126 9.52 3.78 1.17
CA TRP A 126 8.54 4.77 0.77
C TRP A 126 7.14 4.19 0.97
N MET A 127 6.30 4.90 1.68
CA MET A 127 4.88 4.59 1.86
C MET A 127 4.09 5.62 1.09
N LEU A 128 3.35 5.19 0.07
CA LEU A 128 2.63 6.08 -0.85
C LEU A 128 1.14 5.76 -0.82
N ASP A 129 0.33 6.67 -0.30
CA ASP A 129 -1.12 6.54 -0.35
C ASP A 129 -1.62 6.73 -1.78
N SER A 130 -1.96 5.63 -2.43
CA SER A 130 -2.55 5.57 -3.77
C SER A 130 -4.07 5.36 -3.74
N ALA A 131 -4.68 5.25 -2.55
CA ALA A 131 -6.10 5.01 -2.40
C ALA A 131 -6.86 6.30 -2.13
N GLY A 132 -8.02 6.42 -2.75
CA GLY A 132 -8.94 7.52 -2.58
C GLY A 132 -10.11 7.40 -3.55
N LYS A 133 -11.16 8.19 -3.34
CA LYS A 133 -12.29 8.23 -4.26
C LYS A 133 -11.98 9.14 -5.44
N GLY A 134 -12.05 8.58 -6.65
CA GLY A 134 -11.92 9.35 -7.89
C GLY A 134 -13.06 10.33 -8.12
N SER A 135 -12.77 11.39 -8.86
CA SER A 135 -13.77 12.37 -9.30
C SER A 135 -14.78 11.77 -10.29
N ASP A 136 -14.42 10.67 -10.93
CA ASP A 136 -15.22 9.89 -11.89
C ASP A 136 -16.17 8.89 -11.20
N GLY A 137 -16.13 8.80 -9.87
CA GLY A 137 -16.93 7.88 -9.08
C GLY A 137 -16.28 6.53 -8.81
N ASN A 138 -15.08 6.28 -9.33
CA ASN A 138 -14.29 5.10 -8.98
C ASN A 138 -13.89 5.14 -7.50
N TRP A 139 -13.78 3.95 -6.89
CA TRP A 139 -13.47 3.80 -5.46
C TRP A 139 -11.99 3.92 -5.15
N TYR A 140 -11.14 4.01 -6.17
CA TYR A 140 -9.69 4.21 -6.04
C TYR A 140 -9.20 5.10 -7.17
N THR A 141 -8.11 5.79 -6.92
CA THR A 141 -7.45 6.69 -7.86
C THR A 141 -6.00 6.31 -8.02
N THR A 142 -5.40 6.78 -9.11
CA THR A 142 -3.96 6.80 -9.22
C THR A 142 -3.34 7.72 -8.15
N ILE A 143 -2.08 7.49 -7.83
CA ILE A 143 -1.32 8.40 -6.97
C ILE A 143 -1.35 9.82 -7.56
N SER A 144 -1.53 10.82 -6.73
CA SER A 144 -1.57 12.19 -7.24
C SER A 144 -0.16 12.70 -7.62
N ARG A 145 -0.08 13.54 -8.63
CA ARG A 145 1.18 14.17 -9.06
C ARG A 145 1.91 14.88 -7.91
N ASN A 146 1.17 15.50 -7.00
CA ASN A 146 1.75 16.16 -5.82
C ASN A 146 2.55 15.20 -4.92
N LYS A 147 2.10 13.96 -4.78
CA LYS A 147 2.80 12.92 -3.99
C LYS A 147 4.06 12.46 -4.70
N ILE A 148 4.00 12.29 -6.01
CA ILE A 148 5.18 11.98 -6.84
C ILE A 148 6.21 13.09 -6.71
N ASP A 149 5.82 14.35 -6.90
CA ASP A 149 6.71 15.50 -6.78
C ASP A 149 7.29 15.65 -5.38
N TRP A 150 6.51 15.32 -4.33
CA TRP A 150 7.01 15.28 -2.96
C TRP A 150 8.11 14.21 -2.79
N MET A 151 7.86 13.01 -3.29
CA MET A 151 8.80 11.89 -3.24
C MET A 151 10.11 12.22 -3.95
N LEU A 152 10.04 12.76 -5.16
CA LEU A 152 11.22 13.19 -5.94
C LEU A 152 12.02 14.26 -5.18
N ARG A 153 11.35 15.32 -4.68
CA ARG A 153 12.03 16.38 -3.90
C ARG A 153 12.68 15.83 -2.62
N LYS A 154 12.05 14.88 -1.96
CA LYS A 154 12.60 14.27 -0.75
C LYS A 154 13.78 13.36 -1.07
N ASN A 155 13.67 12.57 -2.14
CA ASN A 155 14.77 11.73 -2.62
C ASN A 155 16.01 12.55 -2.99
N GLU A 156 15.85 13.69 -3.65
CA GLU A 156 16.97 14.59 -3.96
C GLU A 156 17.71 15.11 -2.70
N LYS A 157 16.97 15.39 -1.61
CA LYS A 157 17.59 15.74 -0.33
C LYS A 157 18.36 14.56 0.26
N ILE A 158 17.82 13.36 0.17
CA ILE A 158 18.47 12.13 0.64
C ILE A 158 19.73 11.86 -0.19
N LYS A 159 19.63 11.96 -1.52
CA LYS A 159 20.79 11.79 -2.43
C LYS A 159 21.93 12.77 -2.13
N LYS A 160 21.61 14.02 -1.84
CA LYS A 160 22.62 15.03 -1.45
C LYS A 160 23.32 14.70 -0.13
N ALA A 161 22.60 14.10 0.80
CA ALA A 161 23.14 13.80 2.13
C ALA A 161 23.89 12.47 2.19
N PHE A 162 23.43 11.46 1.46
CA PHE A 162 23.85 10.07 1.65
C PHE A 162 24.24 9.34 0.34
N GLY A 163 24.09 9.98 -0.82
CA GLY A 163 24.23 9.33 -2.11
C GLY A 163 22.92 8.61 -2.51
N ILE A 164 22.96 7.88 -3.62
CA ILE A 164 21.85 7.03 -4.04
C ILE A 164 21.75 5.85 -3.07
N LEU A 165 20.62 5.73 -2.39
CA LEU A 165 20.33 4.65 -1.47
C LEU A 165 19.36 3.65 -2.10
N PRO A 166 19.50 2.34 -1.80
CA PRO A 166 18.48 1.38 -2.17
C PRO A 166 17.16 1.69 -1.43
N SER A 167 16.05 1.40 -2.10
CA SER A 167 14.72 1.66 -1.55
C SER A 167 13.68 0.67 -2.04
N LEU A 168 12.59 0.56 -1.26
CA LEU A 168 11.35 -0.10 -1.64
C LEU A 168 10.21 0.91 -1.59
N VAL A 169 9.26 0.75 -2.48
CA VAL A 169 8.03 1.54 -2.52
C VAL A 169 6.86 0.64 -2.17
N PHE A 170 5.99 1.10 -1.29
CA PHE A 170 4.76 0.41 -0.91
C PHE A 170 3.57 1.31 -1.17
N GLN A 171 2.55 0.77 -1.79
CA GLN A 171 1.28 1.42 -2.05
C GLN A 171 0.13 0.42 -2.04
N HIS A 172 -1.11 0.90 -2.13
CA HIS A 172 -2.26 0.02 -2.15
C HIS A 172 -2.60 -0.44 -3.56
N VAL A 173 -2.94 0.50 -4.43
CA VAL A 173 -3.30 0.20 -5.82
C VAL A 173 -2.05 -0.05 -6.65
N PRO A 174 -1.97 -1.13 -7.44
CA PRO A 174 -0.82 -1.41 -8.28
C PRO A 174 -0.53 -0.29 -9.29
N ILE A 175 0.74 -0.10 -9.63
CA ILE A 175 1.14 0.83 -10.69
C ILE A 175 0.67 0.31 -12.05
N PRO A 176 0.34 1.19 -13.00
CA PRO A 176 -0.18 0.77 -14.32
C PRO A 176 0.74 -0.18 -15.08
N GLU A 177 2.04 -0.09 -14.86
CA GLU A 177 3.05 -0.94 -15.51
C GLU A 177 2.95 -2.42 -15.13
N THR A 178 2.24 -2.75 -14.05
CA THR A 178 1.95 -4.15 -13.64
C THR A 178 1.32 -4.96 -14.78
N VAL A 179 0.53 -4.33 -15.65
CA VAL A 179 -0.07 -5.01 -16.81
C VAL A 179 0.95 -5.46 -17.85
N GLN A 180 2.21 -4.99 -17.80
CA GLN A 180 3.27 -5.46 -18.69
C GLN A 180 3.80 -6.84 -18.30
N LEU A 181 3.42 -7.35 -17.13
CA LEU A 181 3.79 -8.67 -16.62
C LEU A 181 2.84 -9.76 -17.08
N ILE A 182 1.73 -9.40 -17.71
CA ILE A 182 0.74 -10.34 -18.25
C ILE A 182 0.68 -10.26 -19.77
N ARG A 183 0.15 -11.31 -20.38
CA ARG A 183 -0.09 -11.40 -21.82
C ARG A 183 -1.45 -12.02 -22.11
N GLU A 184 -2.03 -11.68 -23.24
CA GLU A 184 -3.23 -12.33 -23.76
C GLU A 184 -2.92 -13.78 -24.15
N CYS A 185 -3.81 -14.70 -23.83
CA CYS A 185 -3.67 -16.13 -24.11
C CYS A 185 -4.97 -16.75 -24.65
N GLU A 186 -4.90 -17.95 -25.17
CA GLU A 186 -6.09 -18.75 -25.41
C GLU A 186 -6.68 -19.26 -24.09
N LYS A 187 -8.02 -19.34 -24.02
CA LYS A 187 -8.71 -19.79 -22.82
C LYS A 187 -8.20 -21.16 -22.35
N ASN A 188 -7.72 -21.22 -21.14
CA ASN A 188 -7.33 -22.45 -20.46
C ASN A 188 -7.73 -22.37 -18.96
N ASN A 189 -7.38 -23.38 -18.16
CA ASN A 189 -7.76 -23.45 -16.75
C ASN A 189 -6.92 -22.57 -15.81
N GLU A 190 -5.84 -21.99 -16.32
CA GLU A 190 -4.88 -21.18 -15.53
C GLU A 190 -4.96 -19.68 -15.88
N CYS A 191 -5.75 -19.32 -16.90
CA CYS A 191 -5.91 -17.93 -17.30
C CYS A 191 -7.06 -17.24 -16.56
N THR A 192 -6.93 -15.95 -16.39
CA THR A 192 -8.00 -15.08 -15.87
C THR A 192 -8.73 -14.39 -17.03
N GLU A 193 -10.02 -14.12 -16.86
CA GLU A 193 -10.82 -13.40 -17.85
C GLU A 193 -10.97 -11.93 -17.45
N HIS A 194 -10.81 -11.06 -18.44
CA HIS A 194 -11.14 -9.64 -18.29
C HIS A 194 -11.68 -9.10 -19.62
N ASP A 195 -12.86 -8.49 -19.60
CA ASP A 195 -13.54 -7.91 -20.79
C ASP A 195 -13.64 -8.87 -21.99
N GLY A 196 -13.90 -10.15 -21.72
CA GLY A 196 -14.07 -11.18 -22.74
C GLY A 196 -12.77 -11.69 -23.36
N ARG A 197 -11.63 -11.31 -22.81
CA ARG A 197 -10.29 -11.78 -23.17
C ARG A 197 -9.70 -12.59 -22.03
N PHE A 198 -8.69 -13.38 -22.33
CA PHE A 198 -8.03 -14.24 -21.37
C PHE A 198 -6.56 -13.87 -21.24
N TYR A 199 -6.07 -13.86 -19.99
CA TYR A 199 -4.71 -13.41 -19.67
C TYR A 199 -4.01 -14.41 -18.76
N GLU A 200 -2.70 -14.52 -18.93
CA GLU A 200 -1.80 -15.28 -18.07
C GLU A 200 -0.56 -14.44 -17.74
N LEU A 201 0.20 -14.82 -16.73
CA LEU A 201 1.52 -14.21 -16.51
C LEU A 201 2.42 -14.47 -17.71
N ASP A 202 3.19 -13.47 -18.12
CA ASP A 202 4.26 -13.66 -19.09
C ASP A 202 5.42 -14.43 -18.42
N PRO A 203 5.66 -15.69 -18.74
CA PRO A 203 6.66 -16.52 -18.06
C PRO A 203 8.10 -16.05 -18.27
N GLN A 204 8.33 -15.10 -19.18
CA GLN A 204 9.63 -14.47 -19.37
C GLN A 204 9.86 -13.28 -18.44
N LYS A 205 8.79 -12.74 -17.83
CA LYS A 205 8.82 -11.51 -17.03
C LYS A 205 8.39 -11.71 -15.59
N ALA A 206 7.46 -12.64 -15.34
CA ALA A 206 6.81 -12.79 -14.05
C ALA A 206 6.60 -14.25 -13.67
N HIS A 207 6.43 -14.47 -12.37
CA HIS A 207 6.08 -15.77 -11.80
C HIS A 207 5.19 -15.60 -10.58
N GLY A 208 4.41 -16.63 -10.28
CA GLY A 208 3.44 -16.61 -9.21
C GLY A 208 2.05 -17.05 -9.67
N THR A 209 1.00 -16.41 -9.14
CA THR A 209 -0.39 -16.71 -9.47
C THR A 209 -1.11 -15.45 -9.92
N LEU A 210 -1.71 -15.49 -11.11
CA LEU A 210 -2.65 -14.48 -11.61
C LEU A 210 -4.07 -15.03 -11.42
N GLY A 211 -4.73 -14.63 -10.35
CA GLY A 211 -6.10 -15.05 -10.05
C GLY A 211 -7.18 -14.09 -10.55
N GLU A 212 -6.80 -12.84 -10.81
CA GLU A 212 -7.65 -11.81 -11.39
C GLU A 212 -6.81 -10.86 -12.26
N TYR A 213 -7.44 -10.12 -13.17
CA TYR A 213 -6.76 -9.09 -13.94
C TYR A 213 -6.29 -7.98 -12.99
N PRO A 214 -5.04 -7.48 -13.10
CA PRO A 214 -4.55 -6.44 -12.21
C PRO A 214 -5.44 -5.19 -12.25
N ASP A 215 -5.99 -4.81 -11.10
CA ASP A 215 -6.90 -3.66 -10.98
C ASP A 215 -6.11 -2.38 -10.80
N VAL A 216 -5.50 -1.94 -11.89
CA VAL A 216 -4.69 -0.72 -11.96
C VAL A 216 -5.56 0.49 -12.32
N CYS A 217 -5.12 1.68 -11.93
CA CYS A 217 -5.78 2.90 -12.36
C CYS A 217 -5.66 3.09 -13.89
N SER A 218 -6.73 3.59 -14.50
CA SER A 218 -6.78 3.87 -15.95
C SER A 218 -5.87 5.04 -16.36
N GLU A 219 -5.59 5.96 -15.44
CA GLU A 219 -4.71 7.11 -15.67
C GLU A 219 -3.28 6.79 -15.22
N ASN A 220 -2.33 6.87 -16.13
CA ASN A 220 -0.91 6.81 -15.82
C ASN A 220 -0.33 8.21 -15.68
N VAL A 221 0.03 8.60 -14.48
CA VAL A 221 0.58 9.93 -14.15
C VAL A 221 2.10 9.98 -14.14
N GLY A 222 2.77 8.92 -14.63
CA GLY A 222 4.23 8.82 -14.73
C GLY A 222 4.90 8.47 -13.40
N GLU A 223 4.22 7.68 -12.57
CA GLU A 223 4.80 7.20 -11.29
C GLU A 223 6.01 6.31 -11.54
N PHE A 224 5.90 5.31 -12.41
CA PHE A 224 6.99 4.40 -12.71
C PHE A 224 8.24 5.12 -13.25
N GLU A 225 8.05 6.10 -14.14
CA GLU A 225 9.16 6.92 -14.64
C GLU A 225 9.83 7.73 -13.51
N ALA A 226 9.04 8.22 -12.54
CA ALA A 226 9.58 8.89 -11.37
C ALA A 226 10.40 7.92 -10.48
N LEU A 227 9.96 6.68 -10.32
CA LEU A 227 10.73 5.65 -9.58
C LEU A 227 12.08 5.38 -10.26
N LYS A 228 12.10 5.32 -11.59
CA LYS A 228 13.34 5.18 -12.38
C LYS A 228 14.27 6.39 -12.21
N GLU A 229 13.72 7.61 -12.26
CA GLU A 229 14.46 8.87 -12.07
C GLU A 229 15.10 8.94 -10.67
N MET A 230 14.41 8.45 -9.66
CA MET A 230 14.96 8.39 -8.30
C MET A 230 16.27 7.62 -8.23
N GLY A 231 16.37 6.53 -8.96
CA GLY A 231 17.48 5.59 -8.89
C GLY A 231 17.52 4.84 -7.56
N GLY A 232 17.99 3.59 -7.59
CA GLY A 232 18.08 2.76 -6.39
C GLY A 232 16.74 2.18 -5.88
N VAL A 233 15.61 2.43 -6.55
CA VAL A 233 14.36 1.71 -6.27
C VAL A 233 14.51 0.27 -6.73
N LEU A 234 14.38 -0.67 -5.79
CA LEU A 234 14.52 -2.10 -6.05
C LEU A 234 13.19 -2.73 -6.43
N ALA A 235 12.12 -2.36 -5.72
CA ALA A 235 10.80 -2.87 -6.00
C ALA A 235 9.69 -1.89 -5.62
N ALA A 236 8.53 -2.04 -6.28
CA ALA A 236 7.26 -1.44 -5.91
C ALA A 236 6.27 -2.56 -5.54
N VAL A 237 5.78 -2.53 -4.32
CA VAL A 237 4.91 -3.57 -3.75
C VAL A 237 3.51 -2.99 -3.57
N ALA A 238 2.51 -3.69 -4.08
CA ALA A 238 1.11 -3.30 -3.99
C ALA A 238 0.26 -4.35 -3.26
N GLY A 239 -0.92 -3.91 -2.81
CA GLY A 239 -2.01 -4.76 -2.33
C GLY A 239 -3.17 -4.75 -3.34
N HIS A 240 -4.39 -4.46 -2.88
CA HIS A 240 -5.62 -4.23 -3.64
C HIS A 240 -6.21 -5.50 -4.30
N ASP A 241 -5.45 -6.17 -5.13
CA ASP A 241 -5.88 -7.41 -5.78
C ASP A 241 -5.93 -8.56 -4.79
N HIS A 242 -7.08 -9.21 -4.67
CA HIS A 242 -7.32 -10.22 -3.63
C HIS A 242 -6.87 -11.63 -4.02
N LEU A 243 -6.81 -11.90 -5.32
CA LEU A 243 -6.51 -13.22 -5.86
C LEU A 243 -5.13 -13.30 -6.50
N ASN A 244 -4.43 -12.18 -6.62
CA ASN A 244 -3.10 -12.11 -7.20
C ASN A 244 -2.01 -12.37 -6.15
N CYS A 245 -1.02 -13.16 -6.55
CA CYS A 245 0.20 -13.38 -5.78
C CYS A 245 1.32 -13.65 -6.78
N PHE A 246 1.85 -12.61 -7.39
CA PHE A 246 2.93 -12.72 -8.38
C PHE A 246 3.93 -11.59 -8.20
N GLU A 247 5.09 -11.80 -8.75
CA GLU A 247 6.13 -10.78 -8.89
C GLU A 247 6.75 -10.88 -10.28
N GLY A 248 7.27 -9.78 -10.75
CA GLY A 248 7.93 -9.72 -12.03
C GLY A 248 8.79 -8.47 -12.17
N LYS A 249 9.47 -8.34 -13.29
CA LYS A 249 10.37 -7.23 -13.52
C LYS A 249 9.94 -6.42 -14.75
N VAL A 250 9.80 -5.11 -14.53
CA VAL A 250 9.63 -4.12 -15.59
C VAL A 250 10.87 -3.21 -15.56
N ASP A 251 11.60 -3.13 -16.66
CA ASP A 251 12.95 -2.56 -16.69
C ASP A 251 13.82 -3.15 -15.57
N ASP A 252 14.33 -2.32 -14.64
CA ASP A 252 15.18 -2.76 -13.54
C ASP A 252 14.48 -2.79 -12.18
N ILE A 253 13.15 -2.59 -12.13
CA ILE A 253 12.35 -2.55 -10.90
C ILE A 253 11.47 -3.79 -10.82
N ASP A 254 11.51 -4.48 -9.68
CA ASP A 254 10.59 -5.56 -9.37
C ASP A 254 9.21 -4.99 -8.99
N ILE A 255 8.14 -5.62 -9.49
CA ILE A 255 6.75 -5.22 -9.26
C ILE A 255 5.95 -6.42 -8.77
#